data_8ebe7af0517f3cdece6f2e1705f49a3e
#
_entry.id   8ebe7af0517f3cdece6f2e1705f49a3e
#
_cell.length_a   1.000
_cell.length_b   1.000
_cell.length_c   1.000
_cell.angle_alpha   90.00
_cell.angle_beta   90.00
_cell.angle_gamma   90.00
#
_symmetry.space_group_name_H-M   'P 1'
#
loop_
_entity.id
_entity.type
_entity.pdbx_description
1 polymer ?
#
loop_
_entity_poly.entity_id
_entity_poly.type
_entity_poly.pdbx_seq_one_letter_code
_entity_poly.pdbx_strand_id
1 'polypeptide(L)'
;RASRNLPAILLASQLRPGFYGFLLRAGVDLPFSADHYGLSLVLGGAEVSMRELGGLYAMLANKGVWRHPRLYEGEAAGSAVPLLSPEAAVVTLRMLEDDAHFVRSKEGPVPLRFKTGTSNGFRDAWTAGVVGPYVLVVWVGNFDNTPNPLLVGGDVAAPLFTDIAQALASDAGPLDDLG
;
A
#
# COMPACT_ATOMS: atom_id res chain seq x y z
N ARG A 1 10.16 -12.62 3.72
CA ARG A 1 9.07 -11.94 2.97
C ARG A 1 9.29 -12.07 1.48
N ALA A 2 8.99 -13.22 0.92
CA ALA A 2 9.10 -13.41 -0.50
C ALA A 2 7.76 -13.04 -1.16
N SER A 3 7.79 -12.18 -2.19
CA SER A 3 6.67 -12.00 -3.11
C SER A 3 6.40 -13.31 -3.82
N ARG A 4 5.42 -14.08 -3.34
CA ARG A 4 5.08 -15.40 -3.90
C ARG A 4 3.69 -15.36 -4.52
N ASN A 5 3.62 -15.47 -5.82
CA ASN A 5 2.38 -15.36 -6.58
C ASN A 5 1.42 -16.52 -6.27
N LEU A 6 1.91 -17.75 -6.25
CA LEU A 6 1.06 -18.92 -6.09
C LEU A 6 0.26 -18.94 -4.77
N PRO A 7 0.88 -18.72 -3.58
CA PRO A 7 0.13 -18.61 -2.34
C PRO A 7 -0.91 -17.48 -2.35
N ALA A 8 -0.59 -16.32 -2.94
CA ALA A 8 -1.52 -15.21 -3.04
C ALA A 8 -2.75 -15.56 -3.89
N ILE A 9 -2.55 -16.22 -5.02
CA ILE A 9 -3.63 -16.70 -5.89
C ILE A 9 -4.51 -17.73 -5.15
N LEU A 10 -3.91 -18.69 -4.47
CA LEU A 10 -4.64 -19.72 -3.72
C LEU A 10 -5.49 -19.10 -2.60
N LEU A 11 -4.95 -18.15 -1.86
CA LEU A 11 -5.71 -17.44 -0.84
C LEU A 11 -6.85 -16.61 -1.46
N ALA A 12 -6.59 -15.87 -2.54
CA ALA A 12 -7.61 -15.06 -3.21
C ALA A 12 -8.76 -15.89 -3.74
N SER A 13 -8.50 -17.10 -4.26
CA SER A 13 -9.53 -18.00 -4.76
C SER A 13 -10.50 -18.49 -3.67
N GLN A 14 -10.12 -18.42 -2.40
CA GLN A 14 -10.92 -18.81 -1.23
C GLN A 14 -11.70 -17.65 -0.60
N LEU A 15 -11.37 -16.39 -0.94
CA LEU A 15 -12.03 -15.23 -0.35
C LEU A 15 -13.51 -15.15 -0.71
N ARG A 16 -14.35 -14.87 0.30
CA ARG A 16 -15.77 -14.58 0.13
C ARG A 16 -16.17 -13.42 1.07
N PRO A 17 -16.65 -12.26 0.59
CA PRO A 17 -16.70 -11.86 -0.83
C PRO A 17 -15.31 -11.78 -1.45
N GLY A 18 -15.22 -11.85 -2.79
CA GLY A 18 -13.95 -11.84 -3.52
C GLY A 18 -13.20 -10.49 -3.41
N PHE A 19 -11.92 -10.52 -3.78
CA PHE A 19 -11.04 -9.36 -3.69
C PHE A 19 -11.51 -8.17 -4.56
N TYR A 20 -12.14 -8.43 -5.70
CA TYR A 20 -12.75 -7.41 -6.56
C TYR A 20 -13.78 -6.55 -5.80
N GLY A 21 -14.74 -7.21 -5.14
CA GLY A 21 -15.76 -6.50 -4.35
C GLY A 21 -15.18 -5.74 -3.15
N PHE A 22 -14.09 -6.24 -2.57
CA PHE A 22 -13.36 -5.53 -1.52
C PHE A 22 -12.76 -4.20 -2.04
N LEU A 23 -12.09 -4.22 -3.19
CA LEU A 23 -11.48 -3.03 -3.79
C LEU A 23 -12.53 -1.98 -4.19
N LEU A 24 -13.66 -2.39 -4.77
CA LEU A 24 -14.77 -1.46 -5.08
C LEU A 24 -15.30 -0.77 -3.81
N ARG A 25 -15.48 -1.52 -2.73
CA ARG A 25 -15.89 -0.93 -1.44
C ARG A 25 -14.85 0.01 -0.84
N ALA A 26 -13.60 -0.20 -1.16
CA ALA A 26 -12.49 0.69 -0.80
C ALA A 26 -12.33 1.88 -1.77
N GLY A 27 -13.29 2.10 -2.67
CA GLY A 27 -13.29 3.24 -3.58
C GLY A 27 -12.23 3.17 -4.69
N VAL A 28 -11.70 1.98 -4.97
CA VAL A 28 -10.80 1.77 -6.12
C VAL A 28 -11.64 1.71 -7.39
N ASP A 29 -11.26 2.51 -8.38
CA ASP A 29 -11.91 2.50 -9.69
C ASP A 29 -11.45 1.29 -10.51
N LEU A 30 -12.36 0.38 -10.78
CA LEU A 30 -12.11 -0.83 -11.57
C LEU A 30 -12.99 -0.81 -12.83
N PRO A 31 -12.47 -0.31 -13.96
CA PRO A 31 -13.26 -0.08 -15.17
C PRO A 31 -13.78 -1.36 -15.83
N PHE A 32 -13.20 -2.51 -15.51
CA PHE A 32 -13.61 -3.79 -16.06
C PHE A 32 -14.29 -4.69 -15.02
N SER A 33 -14.95 -5.74 -15.48
CA SER A 33 -15.65 -6.70 -14.63
C SER A 33 -14.70 -7.59 -13.82
N ALA A 34 -15.22 -8.22 -12.76
CA ALA A 34 -14.47 -9.19 -11.97
C ALA A 34 -13.90 -10.34 -12.81
N ASP A 35 -14.66 -10.81 -13.82
CA ASP A 35 -14.24 -11.89 -14.71
C ASP A 35 -13.08 -11.46 -15.62
N HIS A 36 -13.03 -10.19 -16.03
CA HIS A 36 -11.92 -9.64 -16.81
C HIS A 36 -10.61 -9.72 -16.04
N TYR A 37 -10.61 -9.26 -14.79
CA TYR A 37 -9.41 -9.27 -13.95
C TYR A 37 -9.05 -10.68 -13.46
N GLY A 38 -10.05 -11.48 -13.13
CA GLY A 38 -9.85 -12.82 -12.60
C GLY A 38 -8.91 -12.82 -11.38
N LEU A 39 -8.10 -13.86 -11.26
CA LEU A 39 -7.12 -14.00 -10.19
C LEU A 39 -5.86 -13.13 -10.36
N SER A 40 -5.65 -12.53 -11.54
CA SER A 40 -4.52 -11.61 -11.76
C SER A 40 -4.64 -10.33 -10.91
N LEU A 41 -5.86 -9.97 -10.51
CA LEU A 41 -6.13 -8.82 -9.65
C LEU A 41 -5.29 -8.83 -8.36
N VAL A 42 -5.14 -9.98 -7.73
CA VAL A 42 -4.35 -10.12 -6.48
C VAL A 42 -2.83 -9.98 -6.70
N LEU A 43 -2.40 -10.07 -7.95
CA LEU A 43 -1.01 -9.89 -8.36
C LEU A 43 -0.70 -8.49 -8.89
N GLY A 44 -1.69 -7.58 -8.83
CA GLY A 44 -1.56 -6.23 -9.37
C GLY A 44 -2.03 -6.10 -10.82
N GLY A 45 -3.00 -6.93 -11.23
CA GLY A 45 -3.56 -6.90 -12.58
C GLY A 45 -4.55 -5.76 -12.85
N ALA A 46 -4.70 -4.80 -11.95
CA ALA A 46 -5.49 -3.59 -12.16
C ALA A 46 -4.61 -2.35 -12.05
N GLU A 47 -4.95 -1.33 -12.83
CA GLU A 47 -4.40 0.01 -12.69
C GLU A 47 -4.98 0.65 -11.41
N VAL A 48 -4.10 1.24 -10.61
CA VAL A 48 -4.49 1.99 -9.41
C VAL A 48 -3.72 3.30 -9.36
N SER A 49 -4.38 4.35 -8.91
CA SER A 49 -3.71 5.62 -8.67
C SER A 49 -2.94 5.59 -7.33
N MET A 50 -1.96 6.49 -7.18
CA MET A 50 -1.25 6.67 -5.91
C MET A 50 -2.21 7.00 -4.77
N ARG A 51 -3.28 7.76 -5.05
CA ARG A 51 -4.30 8.15 -4.07
C ARG A 51 -5.10 6.95 -3.58
N GLU A 52 -5.53 6.09 -4.47
CA GLU A 52 -6.26 4.86 -4.13
C GLU A 52 -5.40 3.92 -3.31
N LEU A 53 -4.16 3.70 -3.76
CA LEU A 53 -3.20 2.86 -3.03
C LEU A 53 -2.90 3.44 -1.64
N GLY A 54 -2.69 4.75 -1.54
CA GLY A 54 -2.53 5.45 -0.26
C GLY A 54 -3.76 5.30 0.64
N GLY A 55 -4.97 5.38 0.09
CA GLY A 55 -6.22 5.14 0.82
C GLY A 55 -6.34 3.73 1.38
N LEU A 56 -5.89 2.71 0.63
CA LEU A 56 -5.84 1.32 1.10
C LEU A 56 -4.86 1.13 2.26
N TYR A 57 -3.68 1.74 2.20
CA TYR A 57 -2.72 1.69 3.32
C TYR A 57 -3.20 2.52 4.51
N ALA A 58 -3.85 3.67 4.28
CA ALA A 58 -4.48 4.45 5.34
C ALA A 58 -5.61 3.67 6.04
N MET A 59 -6.38 2.87 5.31
CA MET A 59 -7.37 1.96 5.88
C MET A 59 -6.72 0.98 6.86
N LEU A 60 -5.57 0.38 6.52
CA LEU A 60 -4.84 -0.51 7.42
C LEU A 60 -4.39 0.24 8.69
N ALA A 61 -3.81 1.45 8.54
CA ALA A 61 -3.42 2.29 9.67
C ALA A 61 -4.61 2.75 10.53
N ASN A 62 -5.78 2.89 9.93
CA ASN A 62 -7.04 3.24 10.60
C ASN A 62 -7.83 2.02 11.10
N LYS A 63 -7.13 0.96 11.51
CA LYS A 63 -7.76 -0.24 12.11
C LYS A 63 -8.84 -0.87 11.21
N GLY A 64 -8.59 -0.89 9.91
CA GLY A 64 -9.50 -1.51 8.92
C GLY A 64 -10.65 -0.61 8.45
N VAL A 65 -10.71 0.65 8.88
CA VAL A 65 -11.74 1.60 8.46
C VAL A 65 -11.24 2.46 7.31
N TRP A 66 -11.83 2.26 6.15
CA TRP A 66 -11.56 3.08 4.98
C TRP A 66 -12.31 4.41 5.05
N ARG A 67 -11.63 5.49 4.63
CA ARG A 67 -12.19 6.83 4.45
C ARG A 67 -11.68 7.40 3.15
N HIS A 68 -12.52 8.17 2.46
CA HIS A 68 -12.07 8.88 1.27
C HIS A 68 -10.93 9.85 1.62
N PRO A 69 -9.75 9.76 0.97
CA PRO A 69 -8.65 10.69 1.20
C PRO A 69 -9.05 12.12 0.85
N ARG A 70 -8.84 13.05 1.77
CA ARG A 70 -9.06 14.49 1.56
C ARG A 70 -7.83 15.09 0.89
N LEU A 71 -8.04 15.96 -0.08
CA LEU A 71 -6.97 16.64 -0.80
C LEU A 71 -6.74 18.08 -0.29
N TYR A 72 -7.76 18.66 0.33
CA TYR A 72 -7.72 20.04 0.78
C TYR A 72 -8.08 20.14 2.26
N GLU A 73 -7.46 21.10 2.93
CA GLU A 73 -7.85 21.50 4.28
C GLU A 73 -9.28 22.04 4.27
N GLY A 74 -10.10 21.60 5.23
CA GLY A 74 -11.53 21.99 5.31
C GLY A 74 -12.48 21.13 4.46
N GLU A 75 -11.99 20.22 3.65
CA GLU A 75 -12.83 19.23 2.98
C GLU A 75 -13.55 18.34 4.02
N ALA A 76 -14.87 18.18 3.85
CA ALA A 76 -15.66 17.37 4.77
C ALA A 76 -15.15 15.92 4.79
N ALA A 77 -15.09 15.34 5.98
CA ALA A 77 -14.73 13.93 6.11
C ALA A 77 -15.80 13.07 5.41
N GLY A 78 -15.37 12.23 4.47
CA GLY A 78 -16.23 11.24 3.85
C GLY A 78 -16.74 10.19 4.85
N SER A 79 -17.76 9.41 4.45
CA SER A 79 -18.28 8.31 5.25
C SER A 79 -17.16 7.29 5.55
N ALA A 80 -17.19 6.75 6.78
CA ALA A 80 -16.30 5.68 7.19
C ALA A 80 -16.88 4.33 6.77
N VAL A 81 -16.08 3.51 6.10
CA VAL A 81 -16.48 2.17 5.66
C VAL A 81 -15.60 1.12 6.35
N PRO A 82 -16.10 0.34 7.30
CA PRO A 82 -15.34 -0.76 7.89
C PRO A 82 -15.16 -1.86 6.83
N LEU A 83 -13.91 -2.12 6.46
CA LEU A 83 -13.54 -3.12 5.45
C LEU A 83 -12.86 -4.34 6.06
N LEU A 84 -12.08 -4.13 7.11
CA LEU A 84 -11.40 -5.19 7.88
C LEU A 84 -11.72 -5.02 9.37
N SER A 85 -11.59 -6.10 10.14
CA SER A 85 -11.56 -5.95 11.59
C SER A 85 -10.25 -5.28 12.04
N PRO A 86 -10.22 -4.61 13.19
CA PRO A 86 -9.00 -4.02 13.74
C PRO A 86 -7.85 -5.03 13.83
N GLU A 87 -8.14 -6.26 14.26
CA GLU A 87 -7.14 -7.32 14.40
C GLU A 87 -6.56 -7.73 13.04
N ALA A 88 -7.40 -7.85 12.00
CA ALA A 88 -6.95 -8.17 10.65
C ALA A 88 -6.06 -7.07 10.08
N ALA A 89 -6.38 -5.80 10.34
CA ALA A 89 -5.56 -4.67 9.92
C ALA A 89 -4.19 -4.68 10.62
N VAL A 90 -4.16 -4.90 11.95
CA VAL A 90 -2.92 -5.00 12.73
C VAL A 90 -2.07 -6.18 12.25
N VAL A 91 -2.65 -7.37 12.08
CA VAL A 91 -1.92 -8.54 11.58
C VAL A 91 -1.33 -8.25 10.19
N THR A 92 -2.09 -7.60 9.30
CA THR A 92 -1.60 -7.24 7.97
C THR A 92 -0.40 -6.28 8.06
N LEU A 93 -0.47 -5.25 8.91
CA LEU A 93 0.65 -4.32 9.12
C LEU A 93 1.89 -5.03 9.70
N ARG A 94 1.70 -5.96 10.64
CA ARG A 94 2.80 -6.78 11.16
C ARG A 94 3.42 -7.67 10.06
N MET A 95 2.61 -8.22 9.17
CA MET A 95 3.12 -8.99 8.02
C MET A 95 3.90 -8.13 7.01
N LEU A 96 3.63 -6.84 6.95
CA LEU A 96 4.35 -5.87 6.10
C LEU A 96 5.61 -5.33 6.78
N GLU A 97 5.78 -5.53 8.08
CA GLU A 97 6.93 -5.05 8.83
C GLU A 97 8.22 -5.73 8.36
N ASP A 98 9.26 -4.96 8.14
CA ASP A 98 10.56 -5.45 7.71
C ASP A 98 11.59 -5.23 8.82
N ASP A 99 12.04 -6.34 9.44
CA ASP A 99 12.99 -6.30 10.54
C ASP A 99 14.37 -5.74 10.14
N ALA A 100 14.68 -5.75 8.84
CA ALA A 100 15.93 -5.22 8.30
C ALA A 100 15.85 -3.73 7.96
N HIS A 101 14.64 -3.17 7.85
CA HIS A 101 14.44 -1.79 7.45
C HIS A 101 13.69 -1.02 8.55
N PHE A 102 14.36 -0.05 9.11
CA PHE A 102 13.79 0.87 10.10
C PHE A 102 14.34 2.28 9.84
N VAL A 103 13.58 3.28 10.27
CA VAL A 103 14.03 4.67 10.31
C VAL A 103 14.30 5.11 11.72
N ARG A 104 15.16 6.09 11.89
CA ARG A 104 15.51 6.62 13.20
C ARG A 104 14.67 7.85 13.52
N SER A 105 13.86 7.76 14.58
CA SER A 105 13.20 8.91 15.17
C SER A 105 13.96 9.36 16.43
N LYS A 106 13.53 10.49 17.00
CA LYS A 106 14.07 10.98 18.28
C LYS A 106 13.83 10.02 19.46
N GLU A 107 12.82 9.17 19.34
CA GLU A 107 12.39 8.23 20.37
C GLU A 107 12.90 6.80 20.17
N GLY A 108 13.59 6.56 19.06
CA GLY A 108 14.16 5.25 18.75
C GLY A 108 13.86 4.77 17.34
N PRO A 109 14.18 3.51 17.03
CA PRO A 109 13.95 2.95 15.72
C PRO A 109 12.44 2.70 15.47
N VAL A 110 11.95 3.14 14.31
CA VAL A 110 10.59 2.91 13.85
C VAL A 110 10.63 1.91 12.70
N PRO A 111 9.98 0.75 12.83
CA PRO A 111 9.97 -0.25 11.75
C PRO A 111 9.20 0.26 10.54
N LEU A 112 9.71 -0.05 9.35
CA LEU A 112 9.02 0.23 8.11
C LEU A 112 8.06 -0.90 7.77
N ARG A 113 6.81 -0.56 7.49
CA ARG A 113 5.75 -1.48 7.08
C ARG A 113 5.39 -1.19 5.64
N PHE A 114 6.02 -1.88 4.71
CA PHE A 114 5.88 -1.56 3.29
C PHE A 114 5.86 -2.80 2.39
N LYS A 115 5.42 -2.59 1.16
CA LYS A 115 5.51 -3.58 0.09
C LYS A 115 5.93 -2.92 -1.21
N THR A 116 6.86 -3.58 -1.91
CA THR A 116 7.28 -3.20 -3.26
C THR A 116 6.39 -3.86 -4.31
N GLY A 117 6.26 -3.21 -5.45
CA GLY A 117 5.60 -3.72 -6.64
C GLY A 117 6.42 -3.39 -7.89
N THR A 118 6.36 -4.29 -8.87
CA THR A 118 6.91 -4.07 -10.21
C THR A 118 5.86 -4.51 -11.20
N SER A 119 5.44 -3.61 -12.10
CA SER A 119 4.43 -3.95 -13.10
C SER A 119 4.99 -4.92 -14.15
N ASN A 120 4.09 -5.63 -14.81
CA ASN A 120 4.46 -6.50 -15.92
C ASN A 120 5.13 -5.69 -17.03
N GLY A 121 6.27 -6.17 -17.51
CA GLY A 121 7.07 -5.50 -18.53
C GLY A 121 7.90 -4.31 -18.01
N PHE A 122 8.10 -4.17 -16.69
CA PHE A 122 8.99 -3.15 -16.10
C PHE A 122 8.62 -1.71 -16.49
N ARG A 123 7.36 -1.35 -16.37
CA ARG A 123 6.87 0.00 -16.66
C ARG A 123 6.76 0.86 -15.42
N ASP A 124 6.46 0.21 -14.29
CA ASP A 124 6.21 0.88 -13.02
C ASP A 124 6.93 0.17 -11.88
N ALA A 125 7.64 0.94 -11.10
CA ALA A 125 8.23 0.51 -9.85
C ALA A 125 7.51 1.23 -8.70
N TRP A 126 6.95 0.45 -7.77
CA TRP A 126 6.13 0.94 -6.67
C TRP A 126 6.70 0.56 -5.32
N THR A 127 6.54 1.43 -4.35
CA THR A 127 6.63 1.09 -2.93
C THR A 127 5.55 1.86 -2.18
N ALA A 128 4.76 1.16 -1.40
CA ALA A 128 3.74 1.75 -0.55
C ALA A 128 3.83 1.19 0.87
N GLY A 129 3.59 2.03 1.87
CA GLY A 129 3.72 1.60 3.26
C GLY A 129 3.25 2.62 4.29
N VAL A 130 3.42 2.23 5.55
CA VAL A 130 3.10 3.03 6.73
C VAL A 130 4.36 3.27 7.53
N VAL A 131 4.60 4.53 7.92
CA VAL A 131 5.74 5.01 8.69
C VAL A 131 5.22 5.90 9.80
N GLY A 132 5.07 5.36 11.01
CA GLY A 132 4.42 6.09 12.09
C GLY A 132 3.04 6.61 11.67
N PRO A 133 2.75 7.92 11.82
CA PRO A 133 1.46 8.49 11.46
C PRO A 133 1.28 8.72 9.94
N TYR A 134 2.28 8.39 9.13
CA TYR A 134 2.28 8.68 7.70
C TYR A 134 2.00 7.44 6.86
N VAL A 135 1.25 7.63 5.79
CA VAL A 135 1.18 6.70 4.66
C VAL A 135 2.00 7.30 3.52
N LEU A 136 2.96 6.53 3.04
CA LEU A 136 3.84 6.95 1.95
C LEU A 136 3.66 6.02 0.76
N VAL A 137 3.50 6.61 -0.42
CA VAL A 137 3.46 5.89 -1.70
C VAL A 137 4.48 6.52 -2.64
N VAL A 138 5.36 5.69 -3.17
CA VAL A 138 6.38 6.09 -4.13
C VAL A 138 6.16 5.33 -5.43
N TRP A 139 6.13 6.06 -6.52
CA TRP A 139 6.10 5.54 -7.87
C TRP A 139 7.28 6.10 -8.68
N VAL A 140 7.93 5.21 -9.41
CA VAL A 140 8.97 5.56 -10.38
C VAL A 140 8.62 4.88 -11.70
N GLY A 141 8.50 5.66 -12.76
CA GLY A 141 8.09 5.16 -14.06
C GLY A 141 8.16 6.25 -15.13
N ASN A 142 7.84 5.88 -16.37
CA ASN A 142 7.76 6.80 -17.48
C ASN A 142 6.29 7.18 -17.75
N PHE A 143 5.99 8.46 -17.89
CA PHE A 143 4.62 8.94 -18.15
C PHE A 143 4.06 8.48 -19.51
N ASP A 144 4.93 8.16 -20.45
CA ASP A 144 4.57 7.60 -21.75
C ASP A 144 4.43 6.08 -21.74
N ASN A 145 4.53 5.46 -20.55
CA ASN A 145 4.45 4.02 -20.34
C ASN A 145 5.56 3.21 -21.05
N THR A 146 6.68 3.85 -21.42
CA THR A 146 7.82 3.17 -22.02
C THR A 146 8.48 2.23 -21.00
N PRO A 147 8.64 0.93 -21.31
CA PRO A 147 9.26 -0.02 -20.40
C PRO A 147 10.74 0.27 -20.19
N ASN A 148 11.22 0.08 -18.96
CA ASN A 148 12.63 0.16 -18.63
C ASN A 148 12.98 -0.98 -17.65
N PRO A 149 13.86 -1.92 -18.04
CA PRO A 149 14.23 -3.07 -17.19
C PRO A 149 14.81 -2.70 -15.82
N LEU A 150 15.24 -1.45 -15.63
CA LEU A 150 15.75 -0.93 -14.36
C LEU A 150 14.62 -0.55 -13.39
N LEU A 151 13.36 -0.48 -13.85
CA LEU A 151 12.20 -0.14 -13.03
C LEU A 151 11.75 -1.35 -12.19
N VAL A 152 12.55 -1.71 -11.22
CA VAL A 152 12.26 -2.75 -10.22
C VAL A 152 11.94 -2.08 -8.89
N GLY A 153 10.77 -2.36 -8.32
CA GLY A 153 10.29 -1.70 -7.11
C GLY A 153 11.27 -1.75 -5.94
N GLY A 154 11.94 -2.90 -5.76
CA GLY A 154 12.97 -3.08 -4.73
C GLY A 154 14.24 -2.26 -4.96
N ASP A 155 14.58 -1.98 -6.20
CA ASP A 155 15.87 -1.37 -6.56
C ASP A 155 15.79 0.16 -6.71
N VAL A 156 14.62 0.69 -7.11
CA VAL A 156 14.48 2.13 -7.36
C VAL A 156 13.43 2.82 -6.48
N ALA A 157 12.27 2.20 -6.24
CA ALA A 157 11.22 2.81 -5.44
C ALA A 157 11.43 2.60 -3.93
N ALA A 158 11.95 1.45 -3.49
CA ALA A 158 12.18 1.19 -2.08
C ALA A 158 13.30 2.03 -1.45
N PRO A 159 14.46 2.27 -2.11
CA PRO A 159 15.45 3.19 -1.58
C PRO A 159 14.89 4.60 -1.41
N LEU A 160 14.22 5.14 -2.42
CA LEU A 160 13.59 6.46 -2.35
C LEU A 160 12.52 6.53 -1.25
N PHE A 161 11.70 5.47 -1.10
CA PHE A 161 10.74 5.36 -0.02
C PHE A 161 11.44 5.43 1.35
N THR A 162 12.56 4.72 1.53
CA THR A 162 13.30 4.70 2.79
C THR A 162 13.91 6.06 3.12
N ASP A 163 14.45 6.76 2.12
CA ASP A 163 15.04 8.10 2.30
C ASP A 163 13.97 9.13 2.72
N ILE A 164 12.80 9.11 2.06
CA ILE A 164 11.67 9.98 2.43
C ILE A 164 11.14 9.61 3.82
N ALA A 165 10.99 8.32 4.11
CA ALA A 165 10.56 7.83 5.41
C ALA A 165 11.50 8.29 6.54
N GLN A 166 12.83 8.26 6.30
CA GLN A 166 13.82 8.76 7.26
C GLN A 166 13.69 10.27 7.49
N ALA A 167 13.45 11.05 6.43
CA ALA A 167 13.21 12.48 6.57
C ALA A 167 11.95 12.77 7.40
N LEU A 168 10.85 12.09 7.09
CA LEU A 168 9.59 12.22 7.84
C LEU A 168 9.75 11.84 9.31
N ALA A 169 10.47 10.75 9.62
CA ALA A 169 10.68 10.30 10.98
C ALA A 169 11.56 11.27 11.80
N SER A 170 12.48 11.99 11.15
CA SER A 170 13.36 12.96 11.82
C SER A 170 12.62 14.22 12.28
N ASP A 171 11.60 14.63 11.52
CA ASP A 171 10.81 15.84 11.80
C ASP A 171 9.54 15.55 12.60
N ALA A 172 9.09 14.31 12.62
CA ALA A 172 7.91 13.91 13.38
C ALA A 172 8.21 13.90 14.89
N GLY A 173 7.25 14.39 15.69
CA GLY A 173 7.15 14.04 17.10
C GLY A 173 7.00 12.52 17.29
N PRO A 174 6.64 12.06 18.51
CA PRO A 174 6.48 10.64 18.78
C PRO A 174 5.61 9.98 17.71
N LEU A 175 6.19 9.00 17.05
CA LEU A 175 5.46 8.15 16.13
C LEU A 175 4.73 7.13 17.00
N ASP A 176 3.50 7.46 17.40
CA ASP A 176 2.69 6.57 18.20
C ASP A 176 2.65 5.19 17.56
N ASP A 177 2.99 4.18 18.34
CA ASP A 177 2.84 2.80 17.92
C ASP A 177 1.36 2.58 17.59
N LEU A 178 1.11 2.08 16.40
CA LEU A 178 -0.25 1.68 16.00
C LEU A 178 -0.65 0.46 16.83
N GLY A 179 -0.86 0.71 18.13
CA GLY A 179 -1.13 -0.26 19.17
C GLY A 179 -2.35 -1.15 18.95
#